data_6b0e8da5940d41e731c48c7f8686205a
#
_entry.id   6b0e8da5940d41e731c48c7f8686205a
#
_cell.length_a   1.000
_cell.length_b   1.000
_cell.length_c   1.000
_cell.angle_alpha   90.00
_cell.angle_beta   90.00
_cell.angle_gamma   90.00
#
_symmetry.space_group_name_H-M   'P 1'
#
loop_
_entity.id
_entity.type
_entity.pdbx_description
1 polymer ?
#
loop_
_entity_poly.entity_id
_entity_poly.type
_entity_poly.pdbx_seq_one_letter_code
_entity_poly.pdbx_strand_id
1 'polypeptide(L)'
;MSKEEKKLRQQNKEKIKQEKAFAKAESKQEKAAAKAESKQEKQAVKEQSRHEKAASKELEKQEKQQRKAEDNKRRHTDIKWDRLDNTAHLFPVIAGESMSNVYRIAVTLKEEVQPEYLQQALDIVLPKFPGFNLRLRQGIFWYYFEENGKSAPRVQEERHFPCRFIRQNKNHSYLFRVTYYKCRINLEVFHVLTDGMGGINFLKELTYQYLRLVHPKLKEKLGDKLSSDTSMNREDSFLKNYKHSYAKGYKTKKAYLIKGEKLRTDEFGVIHGFVKIPALKGVCHKYGVSINEYLVAAFAYSVYREYLHGMPDKRPIRVAVPVNLRPYFNSITTKNFFTVVSAEFEPVEDSYTFEEVLKITTESLHQQINKEHLEELFSYNVSNEKLLVARAVPLFLK
;
A
#
# COMPACT_ATOMS: atom_id res chain seq x y z
N MET A 1 -39.33 69.27 48.92
CA MET A 1 -38.01 68.67 48.80
C MET A 1 -36.98 69.62 49.37
N SER A 2 -36.38 69.21 50.49
CA SER A 2 -35.42 70.02 51.22
C SER A 2 -34.11 70.20 50.42
N LYS A 3 -33.40 71.30 50.68
CA LYS A 3 -32.07 71.52 50.04
C LYS A 3 -31.09 70.37 50.30
N GLU A 4 -31.22 69.64 51.38
CA GLU A 4 -30.41 68.49 51.74
C GLU A 4 -30.70 67.26 50.85
N GLU A 5 -31.95 66.97 50.51
CA GLU A 5 -32.32 65.89 49.63
C GLU A 5 -31.79 66.08 48.22
N LYS A 6 -31.71 67.32 47.71
CA LYS A 6 -31.11 67.61 46.40
C LYS A 6 -29.61 67.39 46.39
N LYS A 7 -28.92 67.71 47.49
CA LYS A 7 -27.47 67.54 47.66
C LYS A 7 -27.08 66.05 47.71
N LEU A 8 -27.89 65.29 48.48
CA LEU A 8 -27.67 63.80 48.55
C LEU A 8 -27.93 63.11 47.25
N ARG A 9 -28.93 63.51 46.49
CA ARG A 9 -29.17 62.99 45.16
C ARG A 9 -28.07 63.34 44.15
N GLN A 10 -27.45 64.47 44.27
CA GLN A 10 -26.35 64.88 43.39
C GLN A 10 -25.08 64.14 43.78
N GLN A 11 -24.77 63.94 45.04
CA GLN A 11 -23.64 63.08 45.46
C GLN A 11 -23.81 61.62 45.10
N ASN A 12 -25.01 61.05 45.17
CA ASN A 12 -25.25 59.68 44.72
C ASN A 12 -25.15 59.58 43.21
N LYS A 13 -25.55 60.56 42.39
CA LYS A 13 -25.34 60.54 40.93
C LYS A 13 -23.87 60.63 40.59
N GLU A 14 -23.07 61.40 41.30
CA GLU A 14 -21.63 61.47 41.04
C GLU A 14 -20.91 60.16 41.41
N LYS A 15 -21.30 59.55 42.56
CA LYS A 15 -20.76 58.21 42.95
C LYS A 15 -21.06 57.15 41.92
N ILE A 16 -22.30 57.06 41.44
CA ILE A 16 -22.69 56.09 40.39
C ILE A 16 -21.96 56.40 39.12
N LYS A 17 -21.67 57.65 38.78
CA LYS A 17 -20.90 58.01 37.56
C LYS A 17 -19.43 57.67 37.72
N GLN A 18 -18.85 57.80 38.91
CA GLN A 18 -17.48 57.34 39.20
C GLN A 18 -17.35 55.83 39.18
N GLU A 19 -18.28 55.09 39.79
CA GLU A 19 -18.30 53.62 39.75
C GLU A 19 -18.44 53.07 38.31
N LYS A 20 -19.32 53.68 37.52
CA LYS A 20 -19.44 53.31 36.08
C LYS A 20 -18.19 53.63 35.23
N ALA A 21 -17.49 54.73 35.56
CA ALA A 21 -16.25 55.09 34.90
C ALA A 21 -15.11 54.13 35.28
N PHE A 22 -15.06 53.72 36.56
CA PHE A 22 -14.10 52.76 37.07
C PHE A 22 -14.29 51.35 36.43
N ALA A 23 -15.52 50.83 36.45
CA ALA A 23 -15.88 49.56 35.84
C ALA A 23 -15.60 49.54 34.32
N LYS A 24 -15.79 50.66 33.64
CA LYS A 24 -15.47 50.80 32.22
C LYS A 24 -13.95 50.84 31.95
N ALA A 25 -13.17 51.40 32.88
CA ALA A 25 -11.70 51.41 32.77
C ALA A 25 -11.12 50.01 33.04
N GLU A 26 -11.64 49.30 34.04
CA GLU A 26 -11.26 47.95 34.39
C GLU A 26 -11.55 46.95 33.23
N SER A 27 -12.77 46.98 32.67
CA SER A 27 -13.13 46.19 31.50
C SER A 27 -12.27 46.51 30.26
N LYS A 28 -11.78 47.76 30.15
CA LYS A 28 -10.88 48.14 29.05
C LYS A 28 -9.47 47.65 29.26
N GLN A 29 -9.00 47.59 30.51
CA GLN A 29 -7.72 46.99 30.89
C GLN A 29 -7.71 45.46 30.69
N GLU A 30 -8.77 44.77 31.16
CA GLU A 30 -8.90 43.32 30.93
C GLU A 30 -8.91 42.95 29.44
N LYS A 31 -9.65 43.68 28.60
CA LYS A 31 -9.66 43.47 27.16
C LYS A 31 -8.32 43.76 26.50
N ALA A 32 -7.56 44.70 27.02
CA ALA A 32 -6.22 45.00 26.53
C ALA A 32 -5.21 43.92 26.95
N ALA A 33 -5.30 43.41 28.16
CA ALA A 33 -4.50 42.31 28.69
C ALA A 33 -4.76 41.01 27.90
N ALA A 34 -6.03 40.61 27.72
CA ALA A 34 -6.40 39.42 26.94
C ALA A 34 -5.95 39.51 25.47
N LYS A 35 -5.97 40.71 24.88
CA LYS A 35 -5.46 40.94 23.51
C LYS A 35 -3.93 40.88 23.43
N ALA A 36 -3.21 41.28 24.47
CA ALA A 36 -1.77 41.16 24.57
C ALA A 36 -1.34 39.70 24.74
N GLU A 37 -2.01 38.95 25.58
CA GLU A 37 -1.78 37.53 25.84
C GLU A 37 -2.02 36.67 24.57
N SER A 38 -3.16 36.88 23.90
CA SER A 38 -3.45 36.23 22.61
C SER A 38 -2.41 36.57 21.51
N LYS A 39 -1.80 37.76 21.57
CA LYS A 39 -0.75 38.17 20.63
C LYS A 39 0.58 37.50 20.95
N GLN A 40 0.91 37.34 22.22
CA GLN A 40 2.09 36.61 22.68
C GLN A 40 1.99 35.10 22.37
N GLU A 41 0.85 34.49 22.60
CA GLU A 41 0.60 33.08 22.26
C GLU A 41 0.73 32.81 20.76
N LYS A 42 0.16 33.69 19.91
CA LYS A 42 0.33 33.59 18.45
C LYS A 42 1.78 33.78 18.00
N GLN A 43 2.55 34.60 18.69
CA GLN A 43 3.97 34.77 18.40
C GLN A 43 4.77 33.54 18.82
N ALA A 44 4.52 32.97 19.98
CA ALA A 44 5.18 31.75 20.46
C ALA A 44 4.91 30.55 19.54
N VAL A 45 3.65 30.34 19.13
CA VAL A 45 3.29 29.29 18.16
C VAL A 45 3.98 29.48 16.81
N LYS A 46 4.12 30.73 16.37
CA LYS A 46 4.80 31.04 15.10
C LYS A 46 6.31 30.83 15.18
N GLU A 47 6.94 31.13 16.30
CA GLU A 47 8.35 30.84 16.55
C GLU A 47 8.62 29.35 16.68
N GLN A 48 7.78 28.63 17.41
CA GLN A 48 7.87 27.17 17.54
C GLN A 48 7.76 26.48 16.16
N SER A 49 6.79 26.88 15.34
CA SER A 49 6.66 26.40 13.96
C SER A 49 7.85 26.74 13.06
N ARG A 50 8.53 27.88 13.31
CA ARG A 50 9.77 28.25 12.60
C ARG A 50 10.94 27.38 13.04
N HIS A 51 11.07 27.11 14.32
CA HIS A 51 12.11 26.23 14.86
C HIS A 51 11.95 24.79 14.37
N GLU A 52 10.74 24.25 14.37
CA GLU A 52 10.44 22.91 13.82
C GLU A 52 10.76 22.80 12.33
N LYS A 53 10.41 23.83 11.55
CA LYS A 53 10.75 23.88 10.12
C LYS A 53 12.27 24.03 9.86
N ALA A 54 12.97 24.76 10.73
CA ALA A 54 14.43 24.90 10.63
C ALA A 54 15.13 23.57 10.99
N ALA A 55 14.70 22.92 12.07
CA ALA A 55 15.22 21.62 12.49
C ALA A 55 14.95 20.53 11.43
N SER A 56 13.75 20.51 10.83
CA SER A 56 13.42 19.60 9.73
C SER A 56 14.30 19.81 8.49
N LYS A 57 14.58 21.07 8.14
CA LYS A 57 15.50 21.39 7.02
C LYS A 57 16.96 21.02 7.30
N GLU A 58 17.38 21.15 8.55
CA GLU A 58 18.74 20.78 8.96
C GLU A 58 18.94 19.26 8.94
N LEU A 59 17.93 18.51 9.42
CA LEU A 59 17.88 17.06 9.32
C LEU A 59 17.93 16.57 7.86
N GLU A 60 17.12 17.18 7.01
CA GLU A 60 17.12 16.88 5.55
C GLU A 60 18.49 17.18 4.89
N LYS A 61 19.20 18.19 5.37
CA LYS A 61 20.54 18.57 4.88
C LYS A 61 21.62 17.59 5.35
N GLN A 62 21.53 17.14 6.60
CA GLN A 62 22.42 16.11 7.15
C GLN A 62 22.21 14.75 6.48
N GLU A 63 20.97 14.33 6.27
CA GLU A 63 20.64 13.12 5.52
C GLU A 63 21.15 13.18 4.07
N LYS A 64 21.08 14.34 3.43
CA LYS A 64 21.59 14.57 2.07
C LYS A 64 23.13 14.52 2.01
N GLN A 65 23.82 15.00 3.05
CA GLN A 65 25.28 14.93 3.16
C GLN A 65 25.76 13.52 3.46
N GLN A 66 25.09 12.79 4.37
CA GLN A 66 25.38 11.39 4.63
C GLN A 66 25.19 10.53 3.38
N ARG A 67 24.10 10.75 2.62
CA ARG A 67 23.86 10.09 1.33
C ARG A 67 25.00 10.31 0.32
N LYS A 68 25.50 11.54 0.20
CA LYS A 68 26.62 11.83 -0.71
C LYS A 68 27.92 11.17 -0.25
N ALA A 69 28.17 11.10 1.04
CA ALA A 69 29.34 10.43 1.60
C ALA A 69 29.29 8.91 1.42
N GLU A 70 28.11 8.30 1.61
CA GLU A 70 27.87 6.86 1.38
C GLU A 70 27.93 6.51 -0.11
N ASP A 71 27.37 7.31 -1.00
CA ASP A 71 27.46 7.12 -2.46
C ASP A 71 28.90 7.23 -2.98
N ASN A 72 29.73 8.09 -2.38
CA ASN A 72 31.16 8.19 -2.73
C ASN A 72 31.97 7.00 -2.23
N LYS A 73 31.69 6.46 -1.05
CA LYS A 73 32.37 5.26 -0.55
C LYS A 73 32.11 4.00 -1.39
N ARG A 74 30.97 3.93 -2.08
CA ARG A 74 30.50 2.77 -2.86
C ARG A 74 30.95 2.71 -4.29
N ARG A 75 31.57 3.76 -4.82
CA ARG A 75 32.08 3.78 -6.22
C ARG A 75 33.22 2.79 -6.50
N HIS A 76 33.68 2.06 -5.49
CA HIS A 76 34.77 1.07 -5.60
C HIS A 76 34.44 -0.33 -5.12
N THR A 77 33.16 -0.67 -4.85
CA THR A 77 32.76 -2.05 -4.50
C THR A 77 31.93 -2.63 -5.63
N ASP A 78 32.11 -3.92 -5.93
CA ASP A 78 31.32 -4.70 -6.89
C ASP A 78 29.82 -4.63 -6.54
N ILE A 79 29.12 -3.72 -7.19
CA ILE A 79 27.69 -3.50 -6.95
C ILE A 79 26.93 -4.65 -7.58
N LYS A 80 26.33 -5.50 -6.75
CA LYS A 80 25.46 -6.56 -7.22
C LYS A 80 24.16 -5.96 -7.77
N TRP A 81 23.92 -6.15 -9.06
CA TRP A 81 22.71 -5.76 -9.74
C TRP A 81 21.89 -6.98 -10.16
N ASP A 82 20.57 -6.81 -10.31
CA ASP A 82 19.66 -7.85 -10.76
C ASP A 82 18.62 -7.26 -11.72
N ARG A 83 18.12 -8.11 -12.61
CA ARG A 83 17.07 -7.71 -13.56
C ARG A 83 15.70 -7.78 -12.91
N LEU A 84 14.80 -6.90 -13.36
CA LEU A 84 13.38 -7.02 -13.08
C LEU A 84 12.85 -8.28 -13.78
N ASP A 85 11.87 -8.93 -13.16
CA ASP A 85 11.08 -9.95 -13.86
C ASP A 85 10.11 -9.29 -14.86
N ASN A 86 9.50 -10.10 -15.72
CA ASN A 86 8.63 -9.62 -16.80
C ASN A 86 7.52 -8.69 -16.30
N THR A 87 6.82 -9.07 -15.22
CA THR A 87 5.72 -8.28 -14.66
C THR A 87 6.24 -7.01 -13.98
N ALA A 88 7.39 -7.08 -13.32
CA ALA A 88 8.00 -5.96 -12.62
C ALA A 88 8.35 -4.77 -13.54
N HIS A 89 8.59 -5.00 -14.83
CA HIS A 89 8.88 -3.93 -15.79
C HIS A 89 7.71 -2.95 -15.96
N LEU A 90 6.48 -3.38 -15.77
CA LEU A 90 5.29 -2.54 -15.90
C LEU A 90 5.15 -1.52 -14.76
N PHE A 91 5.38 -1.95 -13.52
CA PHE A 91 5.05 -1.16 -12.34
C PHE A 91 5.77 0.19 -12.24
N PRO A 92 7.07 0.32 -12.49
CA PRO A 92 7.74 1.62 -12.40
C PRO A 92 7.26 2.64 -13.44
N VAL A 93 6.75 2.17 -14.57
CA VAL A 93 6.28 3.03 -15.67
C VAL A 93 4.93 3.67 -15.34
N ILE A 94 4.05 2.91 -14.65
CA ILE A 94 2.68 3.36 -14.36
C ILE A 94 2.50 3.88 -12.91
N ALA A 95 3.50 3.70 -12.05
CA ALA A 95 3.39 4.07 -10.65
C ALA A 95 3.47 5.57 -10.41
N GLY A 96 2.60 6.08 -9.54
CA GLY A 96 2.55 7.48 -9.11
C GLY A 96 1.64 7.66 -7.90
N GLU A 97 1.39 8.89 -7.52
CA GLU A 97 0.53 9.20 -6.36
C GLU A 97 -0.93 8.75 -6.58
N SER A 98 -1.43 8.77 -7.81
CA SER A 98 -2.78 8.33 -8.16
C SER A 98 -2.90 6.81 -8.36
N MET A 99 -1.80 6.13 -8.67
CA MET A 99 -1.73 4.69 -8.89
C MET A 99 -0.42 4.16 -8.31
N SER A 100 -0.40 3.90 -7.02
CA SER A 100 0.84 3.60 -6.30
C SER A 100 1.47 2.25 -6.66
N ASN A 101 0.67 1.29 -7.11
CA ASN A 101 1.08 -0.12 -7.27
C ASN A 101 1.73 -0.70 -6.01
N VAL A 102 1.31 -0.21 -4.86
CA VAL A 102 1.69 -0.71 -3.53
C VAL A 102 0.57 -1.56 -3.00
N TYR A 103 0.90 -2.77 -2.58
CA TYR A 103 -0.04 -3.64 -1.87
C TYR A 103 0.33 -3.76 -0.40
N ARG A 104 -0.64 -4.13 0.42
CA ARG A 104 -0.48 -4.34 1.86
C ARG A 104 -0.79 -5.77 2.25
N ILE A 105 0.05 -6.30 3.12
CA ILE A 105 -0.21 -7.50 3.90
C ILE A 105 -0.05 -7.13 5.37
N ALA A 106 -0.92 -7.66 6.22
CA ALA A 106 -0.90 -7.35 7.64
C ALA A 106 -1.08 -8.59 8.49
N VAL A 107 -0.51 -8.56 9.68
CA VAL A 107 -0.75 -9.55 10.74
C VAL A 107 -1.27 -8.84 11.98
N THR A 108 -2.31 -9.39 12.58
CA THR A 108 -2.86 -8.90 13.85
C THR A 108 -2.42 -9.82 14.97
N LEU A 109 -1.77 -9.26 15.96
CA LEU A 109 -1.29 -9.95 17.16
C LEU A 109 -2.33 -9.88 18.28
N LYS A 110 -2.10 -10.63 19.35
CA LYS A 110 -2.93 -10.56 20.57
C LYS A 110 -2.57 -9.36 21.46
N GLU A 111 -1.32 -8.92 21.41
CA GLU A 111 -0.75 -7.85 22.21
C GLU A 111 -0.41 -6.64 21.34
N GLU A 112 -0.27 -5.48 21.96
CA GLU A 112 0.15 -4.27 21.26
C GLU A 112 1.59 -4.40 20.75
N VAL A 113 1.81 -3.85 19.56
CA VAL A 113 3.13 -3.87 18.91
C VAL A 113 4.09 -2.94 19.64
N GLN A 114 5.25 -3.45 19.99
CA GLN A 114 6.37 -2.69 20.57
C GLN A 114 7.32 -2.26 19.45
N PRO A 115 7.32 -0.97 19.07
CA PRO A 115 8.01 -0.50 17.86
C PRO A 115 9.52 -0.71 17.87
N GLU A 116 10.17 -0.64 19.06
CA GLU A 116 11.59 -0.85 19.23
C GLU A 116 11.99 -2.29 18.85
N TYR A 117 11.23 -3.28 19.32
CA TYR A 117 11.45 -4.67 18.97
C TYR A 117 11.09 -4.98 17.52
N LEU A 118 10.10 -4.29 16.97
CA LEU A 118 9.76 -4.44 15.55
C LEU A 118 10.86 -3.87 14.65
N GLN A 119 11.48 -2.75 15.02
CA GLN A 119 12.65 -2.23 14.32
C GLN A 119 13.84 -3.19 14.43
N GLN A 120 14.15 -3.70 15.62
CA GLN A 120 15.22 -4.68 15.81
C GLN A 120 14.98 -5.96 14.98
N ALA A 121 13.75 -6.44 14.94
CA ALA A 121 13.39 -7.59 14.11
C ALA A 121 13.64 -7.31 12.63
N LEU A 122 13.27 -6.11 12.14
CA LEU A 122 13.51 -5.70 10.77
C LEU A 122 15.01 -5.62 10.45
N ASP A 123 15.80 -5.06 11.34
CA ASP A 123 17.26 -4.94 11.19
C ASP A 123 17.96 -6.32 11.13
N ILE A 124 17.42 -7.31 11.85
CA ILE A 124 17.93 -8.69 11.85
C ILE A 124 17.50 -9.47 10.61
N VAL A 125 16.25 -9.28 10.17
CA VAL A 125 15.65 -10.06 9.07
C VAL A 125 16.07 -9.55 7.71
N LEU A 126 16.09 -8.24 7.51
CA LEU A 126 16.32 -7.63 6.19
C LEU A 126 17.63 -8.09 5.50
N PRO A 127 18.79 -8.17 6.18
CA PRO A 127 20.02 -8.66 5.56
C PRO A 127 19.93 -10.13 5.08
N LYS A 128 19.03 -10.91 5.67
CA LYS A 128 18.80 -12.32 5.30
C LYS A 128 17.88 -12.48 4.11
N PHE A 129 17.23 -11.38 3.66
CA PHE A 129 16.31 -11.35 2.52
C PHE A 129 16.87 -10.53 1.34
N PRO A 130 17.73 -11.11 0.51
CA PRO A 130 18.36 -10.38 -0.59
C PRO A 130 17.33 -9.79 -1.58
N GLY A 131 16.13 -10.39 -1.67
CA GLY A 131 15.02 -9.87 -2.47
C GLY A 131 14.41 -8.57 -1.95
N PHE A 132 14.52 -8.28 -0.65
CA PHE A 132 14.03 -7.06 -0.04
C PHE A 132 15.13 -6.01 0.15
N ASN A 133 16.38 -6.42 0.18
CA ASN A 133 17.53 -5.53 0.32
C ASN A 133 17.94 -4.89 -1.02
N LEU A 134 16.95 -4.36 -1.75
CA LEU A 134 17.13 -3.80 -3.09
C LEU A 134 16.61 -2.38 -3.19
N ARG A 135 17.23 -1.62 -4.10
CA ARG A 135 16.73 -0.34 -4.59
C ARG A 135 16.50 -0.39 -6.09
N LEU A 136 15.53 0.37 -6.58
CA LEU A 136 15.25 0.49 -8.00
C LEU A 136 16.11 1.59 -8.61
N ARG A 137 16.72 1.30 -9.73
CA ARG A 137 17.50 2.25 -10.53
C ARG A 137 16.88 2.40 -11.91
N GLN A 138 16.96 3.59 -12.43
CA GLN A 138 16.54 3.92 -13.78
C GLN A 138 17.77 4.07 -14.68
N GLY A 139 17.87 3.22 -15.69
CA GLY A 139 18.79 3.39 -16.80
C GLY A 139 18.15 4.19 -17.94
N ILE A 140 18.80 4.25 -19.08
CA ILE A 140 18.28 4.95 -20.28
C ILE A 140 17.07 4.20 -20.85
N PHE A 141 17.18 2.86 -20.95
CA PHE A 141 16.19 2.01 -21.64
C PHE A 141 15.35 1.14 -20.73
N TRP A 142 15.83 0.82 -19.50
CA TRP A 142 15.17 -0.06 -18.54
C TRP A 142 15.48 0.28 -17.11
N TYR A 143 14.60 -0.17 -16.22
CA TYR A 143 14.84 -0.20 -14.79
C TYR A 143 15.61 -1.46 -14.40
N TYR A 144 16.38 -1.39 -13.32
CA TYR A 144 17.10 -2.53 -12.76
C TYR A 144 17.19 -2.41 -11.24
N PHE A 145 17.39 -3.53 -10.58
CA PHE A 145 17.66 -3.55 -9.14
C PHE A 145 19.14 -3.43 -8.87
N GLU A 146 19.44 -2.80 -7.77
CA GLU A 146 20.76 -2.67 -7.21
C GLU A 146 20.68 -2.97 -5.73
N GLU A 147 21.68 -3.69 -5.16
CA GLU A 147 21.73 -3.95 -3.73
C GLU A 147 21.73 -2.64 -2.93
N ASN A 148 20.88 -2.58 -1.91
CA ASN A 148 20.72 -1.38 -1.09
C ASN A 148 21.46 -1.56 0.23
N GLY A 149 22.71 -1.14 0.32
CA GLY A 149 23.47 -1.25 1.56
C GLY A 149 23.18 -0.16 2.60
N LYS A 150 22.00 0.50 2.57
CA LYS A 150 21.58 1.41 3.63
C LYS A 150 20.98 0.65 4.80
N SER A 151 20.92 1.31 5.96
CA SER A 151 20.17 0.80 7.12
C SER A 151 18.70 0.53 6.73
N ALA A 152 18.06 -0.40 7.41
CA ALA A 152 16.66 -0.72 7.22
C ALA A 152 15.78 0.54 7.32
N PRO A 153 14.64 0.59 6.62
CA PRO A 153 13.71 1.69 6.74
C PRO A 153 13.16 1.76 8.16
N ARG A 154 12.88 2.96 8.64
CA ARG A 154 12.29 3.15 9.98
C ARG A 154 10.89 2.58 10.04
N VAL A 155 10.64 1.76 11.05
CA VAL A 155 9.29 1.36 11.45
C VAL A 155 8.54 2.58 11.98
N GLN A 156 7.32 2.81 11.53
CA GLN A 156 6.53 3.98 11.88
C GLN A 156 5.11 3.58 12.31
N GLU A 157 4.54 4.36 13.22
CA GLU A 157 3.11 4.27 13.47
C GLU A 157 2.32 4.64 12.21
N GLU A 158 1.23 3.92 11.95
CA GLU A 158 0.37 4.20 10.81
C GLU A 158 -0.42 5.50 11.04
N ARG A 159 -0.11 6.54 10.28
CA ARG A 159 -0.75 7.86 10.36
C ARG A 159 -1.41 8.30 9.06
N HIS A 160 -1.32 7.47 8.03
CA HIS A 160 -1.81 7.79 6.70
C HIS A 160 -2.65 6.61 6.17
N PHE A 161 -3.43 6.86 5.12
CA PHE A 161 -4.17 5.82 4.43
C PHE A 161 -3.23 4.73 3.87
N PRO A 162 -3.69 3.47 3.75
CA PRO A 162 -2.89 2.34 3.30
C PRO A 162 -2.51 2.44 1.82
N CYS A 163 -1.46 1.70 1.44
CA CYS A 163 -1.00 1.55 0.05
C CYS A 163 -0.62 2.86 -0.64
N ARG A 164 -0.24 3.90 0.12
CA ARG A 164 0.25 5.15 -0.44
C ARG A 164 1.58 4.95 -1.18
N PHE A 165 1.80 5.72 -2.23
CA PHE A 165 3.04 5.69 -3.01
C PHE A 165 4.30 5.76 -2.13
N ILE A 166 5.28 4.89 -2.38
CA ILE A 166 6.53 4.81 -1.63
C ILE A 166 7.56 5.72 -2.28
N ARG A 167 7.79 6.90 -1.70
CA ARG A 167 8.84 7.83 -2.13
C ARG A 167 10.20 7.32 -1.68
N GLN A 168 10.94 6.70 -2.59
CA GLN A 168 12.22 6.05 -2.29
C GLN A 168 13.26 6.98 -1.62
N ASN A 169 13.25 8.27 -1.98
CA ASN A 169 14.14 9.27 -1.39
C ASN A 169 13.86 9.54 0.10
N LYS A 170 12.66 9.22 0.59
CA LYS A 170 12.25 9.36 1.99
C LYS A 170 12.26 8.04 2.78
N ASN A 171 12.63 6.94 2.15
CA ASN A 171 12.55 5.59 2.70
C ASN A 171 13.88 4.82 2.52
N HIS A 172 15.00 5.46 2.72
CA HIS A 172 16.34 4.88 2.51
C HIS A 172 16.51 4.15 1.16
N SER A 173 15.73 4.52 0.17
CA SER A 173 15.62 3.91 -1.17
C SER A 173 15.01 2.49 -1.20
N TYR A 174 14.45 1.99 -0.10
CA TYR A 174 13.72 0.73 -0.08
C TYR A 174 12.38 0.83 -0.78
N LEU A 175 11.93 -0.29 -1.32
CA LEU A 175 10.71 -0.45 -2.12
C LEU A 175 9.55 -1.02 -1.28
N PHE A 176 9.70 -1.04 0.02
CA PHE A 176 8.70 -1.46 1.00
C PHE A 176 8.77 -0.57 2.23
N ARG A 177 7.75 -0.60 3.05
CA ARG A 177 7.74 0.00 4.38
C ARG A 177 7.02 -0.88 5.37
N VAL A 178 7.42 -0.80 6.63
CA VAL A 178 6.78 -1.47 7.75
C VAL A 178 6.14 -0.40 8.62
N THR A 179 4.85 -0.54 8.89
CA THR A 179 4.12 0.30 9.83
C THR A 179 3.38 -0.55 10.86
N TYR A 180 2.98 0.04 11.96
CA TYR A 180 2.17 -0.63 12.97
C TYR A 180 1.01 0.25 13.42
N TYR A 181 -0.05 -0.38 13.87
CA TYR A 181 -1.18 0.28 14.51
C TYR A 181 -1.78 -0.65 15.57
N LYS A 182 -1.69 -0.24 16.85
CA LYS A 182 -2.09 -1.09 17.99
C LYS A 182 -1.47 -2.48 17.89
N CYS A 183 -2.28 -3.53 17.76
CA CYS A 183 -1.86 -4.92 17.67
C CYS A 183 -1.49 -5.37 16.24
N ARG A 184 -1.47 -4.49 15.24
CA ARG A 184 -1.31 -4.86 13.84
C ARG A 184 0.03 -4.39 13.29
N ILE A 185 0.78 -5.31 12.68
CA ILE A 185 1.97 -5.03 11.87
C ILE A 185 1.54 -5.03 10.40
N ASN A 186 1.86 -3.96 9.68
CA ASN A 186 1.58 -3.82 8.26
C ASN A 186 2.90 -3.83 7.47
N LEU A 187 2.95 -4.63 6.44
CA LEU A 187 3.96 -4.59 5.40
C LEU A 187 3.32 -4.04 4.12
N GLU A 188 3.85 -2.95 3.61
CA GLU A 188 3.47 -2.40 2.31
C GLU A 188 4.64 -2.50 1.34
N VAL A 189 4.37 -3.05 0.18
CA VAL A 189 5.41 -3.36 -0.82
C VAL A 189 5.03 -2.75 -2.16
N PHE A 190 5.97 -2.05 -2.77
CA PHE A 190 5.85 -1.66 -4.16
C PHE A 190 5.98 -2.92 -5.03
N HIS A 191 4.98 -3.19 -5.83
CA HIS A 191 4.80 -4.47 -6.53
C HIS A 191 5.94 -4.82 -7.51
N VAL A 192 6.79 -3.84 -7.84
CA VAL A 192 8.03 -4.08 -8.59
C VAL A 192 8.95 -5.10 -7.90
N LEU A 193 8.93 -5.12 -6.54
CA LEU A 193 9.87 -5.90 -5.75
C LEU A 193 9.52 -7.39 -5.72
N THR A 194 8.24 -7.69 -5.52
CA THR A 194 7.72 -9.05 -5.35
C THR A 194 6.19 -9.05 -5.39
N ASP A 195 5.61 -10.23 -5.59
CA ASP A 195 4.18 -10.46 -5.46
C ASP A 195 3.76 -10.78 -4.01
N GLY A 196 2.46 -11.09 -3.84
CA GLY A 196 1.89 -11.40 -2.53
C GLY A 196 2.58 -12.55 -1.80
N MET A 197 3.05 -13.58 -2.52
CA MET A 197 3.72 -14.72 -1.88
C MET A 197 5.09 -14.35 -1.32
N GLY A 198 5.88 -13.56 -2.06
CA GLY A 198 7.16 -13.06 -1.53
C GLY A 198 6.98 -12.10 -0.37
N GLY A 199 5.94 -11.25 -0.42
CA GLY A 199 5.57 -10.38 0.70
C GLY A 199 5.13 -11.15 1.95
N ILE A 200 4.32 -12.21 1.79
CA ILE A 200 3.90 -13.09 2.90
C ILE A 200 5.12 -13.76 3.55
N ASN A 201 6.05 -14.28 2.76
CA ASN A 201 7.28 -14.90 3.28
C ASN A 201 8.08 -13.91 4.13
N PHE A 202 8.26 -12.68 3.66
CA PHE A 202 8.98 -11.66 4.41
C PHE A 202 8.24 -11.26 5.69
N LEU A 203 6.94 -11.00 5.63
CA LEU A 203 6.13 -10.62 6.80
C LEU A 203 6.09 -11.74 7.84
N LYS A 204 6.02 -12.99 7.42
CA LYS A 204 6.06 -14.17 8.29
C LYS A 204 7.35 -14.21 9.09
N GLU A 205 8.50 -14.06 8.45
CA GLU A 205 9.81 -14.06 9.12
C GLU A 205 10.01 -12.83 10.01
N LEU A 206 9.57 -11.66 9.56
CA LEU A 206 9.59 -10.44 10.36
C LEU A 206 8.77 -10.61 11.64
N THR A 207 7.55 -11.13 11.52
CA THR A 207 6.67 -11.38 12.67
C THR A 207 7.25 -12.43 13.59
N TYR A 208 7.79 -13.49 13.05
CA TYR A 208 8.45 -14.55 13.81
C TYR A 208 9.63 -14.01 14.61
N GLN A 209 10.50 -13.23 13.97
CA GLN A 209 11.64 -12.61 14.65
C GLN A 209 11.20 -11.61 15.73
N TYR A 210 10.16 -10.81 15.44
CA TYR A 210 9.56 -9.89 16.41
C TYR A 210 9.06 -10.63 17.65
N LEU A 211 8.27 -11.69 17.46
CA LEU A 211 7.74 -12.49 18.59
C LEU A 211 8.85 -13.12 19.44
N ARG A 212 9.97 -13.51 18.85
CA ARG A 212 11.14 -14.04 19.57
C ARG A 212 11.86 -12.99 20.41
N LEU A 213 11.83 -11.73 19.99
CA LEU A 213 12.38 -10.62 20.76
C LEU A 213 11.47 -10.23 21.93
N VAL A 214 10.16 -10.21 21.71
CA VAL A 214 9.16 -9.87 22.73
C VAL A 214 8.98 -11.03 23.74
N HIS A 215 9.06 -12.28 23.27
CA HIS A 215 8.87 -13.48 24.07
C HIS A 215 10.15 -14.34 24.10
N PRO A 216 11.10 -14.09 24.99
CA PRO A 216 12.40 -14.79 25.04
C PRO A 216 12.30 -16.32 25.10
N LYS A 217 11.26 -16.85 25.74
CA LYS A 217 10.99 -18.31 25.81
C LYS A 217 10.80 -18.97 24.43
N LEU A 218 10.36 -18.21 23.43
CA LEU A 218 10.27 -18.71 22.04
C LEU A 218 11.67 -18.85 21.41
N LYS A 219 12.60 -17.96 21.77
CA LYS A 219 13.97 -17.98 21.27
C LYS A 219 14.71 -19.26 21.75
N GLU A 220 14.52 -19.63 22.99
CA GLU A 220 15.13 -20.83 23.58
C GLU A 220 14.71 -22.12 22.84
N LYS A 221 13.43 -22.18 22.40
CA LYS A 221 12.89 -23.37 21.72
C LYS A 221 13.30 -23.47 20.25
N LEU A 222 13.44 -22.36 19.54
CA LEU A 222 13.45 -22.31 18.09
C LEU A 222 14.81 -21.90 17.47
N GLY A 223 15.78 -21.45 18.29
CA GLY A 223 17.09 -20.99 17.81
C GLY A 223 17.01 -19.75 16.90
N ASP A 224 18.10 -19.39 16.21
CA ASP A 224 18.21 -18.19 15.37
C ASP A 224 17.97 -18.45 13.86
N LYS A 225 17.46 -19.62 13.50
CA LYS A 225 17.21 -20.01 12.11
C LYS A 225 15.94 -19.34 11.58
N LEU A 226 15.94 -19.02 10.30
CA LEU A 226 14.74 -18.73 9.57
C LEU A 226 13.84 -19.97 9.49
N SER A 227 12.55 -19.76 9.23
CA SER A 227 11.62 -20.87 8.99
C SER A 227 12.10 -21.72 7.81
N SER A 228 12.07 -23.04 7.96
CA SER A 228 12.56 -23.97 6.94
C SER A 228 11.79 -23.93 5.61
N ASP A 229 10.56 -23.41 5.64
CA ASP A 229 9.67 -23.29 4.48
C ASP A 229 9.74 -21.90 3.82
N THR A 230 10.64 -21.02 4.29
CA THR A 230 10.84 -19.70 3.69
C THR A 230 11.80 -19.80 2.50
N SER A 231 11.27 -19.53 1.30
CA SER A 231 12.09 -19.47 0.09
C SER A 231 12.87 -18.17 0.00
N MET A 232 14.15 -18.29 -0.41
CA MET A 232 15.03 -17.17 -0.77
C MET A 232 15.41 -17.19 -2.25
N ASN A 233 14.77 -18.04 -3.04
CA ASN A 233 15.05 -18.20 -4.46
C ASN A 233 14.67 -16.93 -5.24
N ARG A 234 15.59 -16.43 -6.07
CA ARG A 234 15.41 -15.24 -6.91
C ARG A 234 15.49 -15.53 -8.40
N GLU A 235 15.22 -16.76 -8.77
CA GLU A 235 15.16 -17.18 -10.16
C GLU A 235 14.07 -16.40 -10.91
N ASP A 236 14.35 -16.00 -12.15
CA ASP A 236 13.31 -15.48 -13.03
C ASP A 236 12.56 -16.66 -13.63
N SER A 237 11.46 -17.03 -12.98
CA SER A 237 10.65 -18.18 -13.39
C SER A 237 9.85 -17.93 -14.66
N PHE A 238 9.64 -16.68 -15.09
CA PHE A 238 9.10 -16.39 -16.40
C PHE A 238 10.09 -16.79 -17.50
N LEU A 239 11.33 -16.35 -17.38
CA LEU A 239 12.36 -16.69 -18.37
C LEU A 239 12.69 -18.18 -18.38
N LYS A 240 12.70 -18.84 -17.22
CA LYS A 240 12.97 -20.28 -17.10
C LYS A 240 11.92 -21.14 -17.81
N ASN A 241 10.65 -20.76 -17.67
CA ASN A 241 9.52 -21.53 -18.21
C ASN A 241 9.02 -20.97 -19.54
N TYR A 242 9.67 -19.94 -20.08
CA TYR A 242 9.28 -19.32 -21.33
C TYR A 242 9.40 -20.28 -22.51
N LYS A 243 8.32 -20.38 -23.29
CA LYS A 243 8.33 -21.01 -24.62
C LYS A 243 8.04 -19.97 -25.68
N HIS A 244 8.71 -20.05 -26.81
CA HIS A 244 8.43 -19.12 -27.90
C HIS A 244 6.96 -19.24 -28.32
N SER A 245 6.22 -18.13 -28.17
CA SER A 245 4.79 -18.09 -28.51
C SER A 245 4.58 -17.35 -29.81
N TYR A 246 3.83 -17.94 -30.71
CA TYR A 246 3.34 -17.32 -31.94
C TYR A 246 1.93 -16.72 -31.78
N ALA A 247 1.41 -16.66 -30.55
CA ALA A 247 0.08 -16.10 -30.29
C ALA A 247 -0.03 -14.66 -30.81
N LYS A 248 -1.07 -14.40 -31.61
CA LYS A 248 -1.33 -13.08 -32.21
C LYS A 248 -1.91 -12.05 -31.23
N GLY A 249 -1.91 -12.37 -29.94
CA GLY A 249 -2.56 -11.60 -28.88
C GLY A 249 -4.06 -11.88 -28.77
N TYR A 250 -4.60 -11.53 -27.62
CA TYR A 250 -6.01 -11.76 -27.32
C TYR A 250 -6.80 -10.52 -27.66
N LYS A 251 -7.70 -10.61 -28.69
CA LYS A 251 -8.71 -9.59 -28.94
C LYS A 251 -9.88 -9.84 -27.99
N THR A 252 -10.09 -8.95 -27.07
CA THR A 252 -11.20 -9.03 -26.11
C THR A 252 -12.18 -7.90 -26.34
N LYS A 253 -13.49 -8.15 -26.16
CA LYS A 253 -14.51 -7.10 -26.13
C LYS A 253 -14.20 -6.11 -25.00
N LYS A 254 -14.56 -4.83 -25.17
CA LYS A 254 -14.45 -3.85 -24.07
C LYS A 254 -15.41 -4.23 -22.95
N ALA A 255 -14.88 -4.33 -21.73
CA ALA A 255 -15.69 -4.63 -20.54
C ALA A 255 -16.63 -3.48 -20.18
N TYR A 256 -17.68 -3.81 -19.45
CA TYR A 256 -18.50 -2.82 -18.77
C TYR A 256 -17.65 -2.07 -17.75
N LEU A 257 -17.71 -0.74 -17.79
CA LEU A 257 -16.98 0.10 -16.84
C LEU A 257 -17.95 0.62 -15.78
N ILE A 258 -17.70 0.24 -14.54
CA ILE A 258 -18.41 0.76 -13.38
C ILE A 258 -18.14 2.27 -13.31
N LYS A 259 -19.21 3.06 -13.26
CA LYS A 259 -19.18 4.51 -13.09
C LYS A 259 -19.61 4.83 -11.66
N GLY A 260 -19.05 5.86 -11.08
CA GLY A 260 -19.40 6.33 -9.74
C GLY A 260 -18.66 7.62 -9.41
N GLU A 261 -18.99 8.21 -8.29
CA GLU A 261 -18.27 9.35 -7.74
C GLU A 261 -16.87 8.91 -7.31
N LYS A 262 -15.89 9.74 -7.66
CA LYS A 262 -14.49 9.50 -7.27
C LYS A 262 -14.20 10.22 -5.97
N LEU A 263 -13.53 9.53 -5.07
CA LEU A 263 -12.91 10.17 -3.91
C LEU A 263 -11.86 11.18 -4.37
N ARG A 264 -11.56 12.16 -3.52
CA ARG A 264 -10.46 13.10 -3.78
C ARG A 264 -9.13 12.36 -3.80
N THR A 265 -8.10 12.96 -4.39
CA THR A 265 -6.79 12.33 -4.59
C THR A 265 -6.10 11.88 -3.29
N ASP A 266 -6.45 12.51 -2.18
CA ASP A 266 -5.91 12.24 -0.84
C ASP A 266 -6.89 11.45 0.08
N GLU A 267 -8.02 11.03 -0.46
CA GLU A 267 -9.02 10.22 0.23
C GLU A 267 -8.88 8.73 -0.15
N PHE A 268 -9.15 7.87 0.81
CA PHE A 268 -9.10 6.42 0.63
C PHE A 268 -10.19 5.76 1.49
N GLY A 269 -11.03 4.96 0.88
CA GLY A 269 -12.07 4.19 1.57
C GLY A 269 -11.73 2.70 1.62
N VAL A 270 -12.01 2.06 2.76
CA VAL A 270 -11.89 0.59 2.93
C VAL A 270 -13.17 0.08 3.56
N ILE A 271 -13.76 -0.93 2.94
CA ILE A 271 -14.91 -1.67 3.48
C ILE A 271 -14.43 -3.07 3.86
N HIS A 272 -14.71 -3.47 5.10
CA HIS A 272 -14.39 -4.80 5.61
C HIS A 272 -15.65 -5.64 5.74
N GLY A 273 -15.62 -6.82 5.10
CA GLY A 273 -16.65 -7.86 5.29
C GLY A 273 -16.05 -9.07 6.00
N PHE A 274 -16.75 -9.59 7.01
CA PHE A 274 -16.31 -10.76 7.77
C PHE A 274 -17.29 -11.90 7.56
N VAL A 275 -16.80 -13.02 7.03
CA VAL A 275 -17.59 -14.22 6.79
C VAL A 275 -16.97 -15.41 7.53
N LYS A 276 -17.80 -16.21 8.19
CA LYS A 276 -17.34 -17.45 8.84
C LYS A 276 -16.93 -18.48 7.78
N ILE A 277 -15.67 -18.87 7.77
CA ILE A 277 -15.10 -19.80 6.78
C ILE A 277 -15.89 -21.13 6.68
N PRO A 278 -16.30 -21.79 7.80
CA PRO A 278 -17.10 -23.02 7.69
C PRO A 278 -18.43 -22.81 6.97
N ALA A 279 -19.12 -21.70 7.22
CA ALA A 279 -20.38 -21.38 6.55
C ALA A 279 -20.18 -21.14 5.05
N LEU A 280 -19.15 -20.34 4.68
CA LEU A 280 -18.82 -20.09 3.28
C LEU A 280 -18.43 -21.40 2.55
N LYS A 281 -17.60 -22.24 3.17
CA LYS A 281 -17.24 -23.55 2.61
C LYS A 281 -18.48 -24.45 2.42
N GLY A 282 -19.42 -24.44 3.36
CA GLY A 282 -20.66 -25.21 3.23
C GLY A 282 -21.50 -24.78 2.01
N VAL A 283 -21.60 -23.47 1.76
CA VAL A 283 -22.29 -22.93 0.58
C VAL A 283 -21.52 -23.30 -0.70
N CYS A 284 -20.22 -23.10 -0.75
CA CYS A 284 -19.39 -23.45 -1.92
C CYS A 284 -19.49 -24.95 -2.25
N HIS A 285 -19.47 -25.80 -1.23
CA HIS A 285 -19.62 -27.25 -1.40
C HIS A 285 -20.99 -27.64 -1.99
N LYS A 286 -22.06 -26.96 -1.56
CA LYS A 286 -23.41 -27.16 -2.11
C LYS A 286 -23.46 -26.89 -3.63
N TYR A 287 -22.69 -25.90 -4.11
CA TYR A 287 -22.61 -25.55 -5.51
C TYR A 287 -21.47 -26.27 -6.27
N GLY A 288 -20.63 -27.05 -5.59
CA GLY A 288 -19.50 -27.75 -6.21
C GLY A 288 -18.38 -26.82 -6.70
N VAL A 289 -18.22 -25.64 -6.08
CA VAL A 289 -17.26 -24.60 -6.49
C VAL A 289 -16.28 -24.27 -5.36
N SER A 290 -15.14 -23.69 -5.72
CA SER A 290 -14.19 -23.13 -4.76
C SER A 290 -14.69 -21.79 -4.17
N ILE A 291 -14.12 -21.38 -3.03
CA ILE A 291 -14.40 -20.07 -2.44
C ILE A 291 -14.10 -18.94 -3.43
N ASN A 292 -13.02 -19.06 -4.21
CA ASN A 292 -12.63 -18.04 -5.19
C ASN A 292 -13.69 -17.91 -6.30
N GLU A 293 -14.13 -19.02 -6.88
CA GLU A 293 -15.16 -19.04 -7.93
C GLU A 293 -16.48 -18.45 -7.41
N TYR A 294 -16.90 -18.84 -6.20
CA TYR A 294 -18.10 -18.29 -5.57
C TYR A 294 -18.03 -16.77 -5.38
N LEU A 295 -16.90 -16.25 -4.86
CA LEU A 295 -16.72 -14.82 -4.63
C LEU A 295 -16.61 -14.03 -5.93
N VAL A 296 -15.97 -14.59 -6.95
CA VAL A 296 -15.89 -13.98 -8.30
C VAL A 296 -17.29 -13.87 -8.91
N ALA A 297 -18.07 -14.94 -8.83
CA ALA A 297 -19.45 -14.95 -9.29
C ALA A 297 -20.34 -13.95 -8.52
N ALA A 298 -20.21 -13.93 -7.19
CA ALA A 298 -20.96 -13.00 -6.34
C ALA A 298 -20.63 -11.54 -6.71
N PHE A 299 -19.36 -11.24 -7.01
CA PHE A 299 -18.94 -9.90 -7.45
C PHE A 299 -19.51 -9.58 -8.85
N ALA A 300 -19.41 -10.49 -9.81
CA ALA A 300 -19.98 -10.30 -11.15
C ALA A 300 -21.50 -10.11 -11.11
N TYR A 301 -22.21 -10.92 -10.30
CA TYR A 301 -23.65 -10.81 -10.12
C TYR A 301 -24.05 -9.50 -9.43
N SER A 302 -23.27 -9.04 -8.44
CA SER A 302 -23.52 -7.74 -7.80
C SER A 302 -23.40 -6.59 -8.81
N VAL A 303 -22.39 -6.61 -9.69
CA VAL A 303 -22.25 -5.63 -10.76
C VAL A 303 -23.47 -5.69 -11.71
N TYR A 304 -23.89 -6.89 -12.09
CA TYR A 304 -25.07 -7.09 -12.95
C TYR A 304 -26.34 -6.51 -12.31
N ARG A 305 -26.55 -6.78 -11.02
CA ARG A 305 -27.76 -6.29 -10.31
C ARG A 305 -27.75 -4.81 -10.02
N GLU A 306 -26.61 -4.28 -9.53
CA GLU A 306 -26.55 -2.90 -9.03
C GLU A 306 -26.29 -1.86 -10.13
N TYR A 307 -25.52 -2.21 -11.17
CA TYR A 307 -25.14 -1.26 -12.20
C TYR A 307 -25.86 -1.46 -13.53
N LEU A 308 -26.19 -2.70 -13.88
CA LEU A 308 -27.00 -3.00 -15.07
C LEU A 308 -28.49 -3.17 -14.72
N HIS A 309 -28.86 -3.15 -13.44
CA HIS A 309 -30.24 -3.33 -12.95
C HIS A 309 -30.90 -4.60 -13.47
N GLY A 310 -30.09 -5.66 -13.69
CA GLY A 310 -30.56 -6.90 -14.26
C GLY A 310 -30.87 -6.84 -15.77
N MET A 311 -30.48 -5.78 -16.46
CA MET A 311 -30.74 -5.59 -17.88
C MET A 311 -29.60 -6.12 -18.76
N PRO A 312 -29.87 -6.53 -20.02
CA PRO A 312 -28.85 -6.93 -20.98
C PRO A 312 -27.88 -5.78 -21.33
N ASP A 313 -26.60 -6.12 -21.53
CA ASP A 313 -25.60 -5.21 -22.09
C ASP A 313 -24.69 -5.96 -23.09
N LYS A 314 -24.26 -5.27 -24.15
CA LYS A 314 -23.35 -5.84 -25.16
C LYS A 314 -21.90 -5.99 -24.65
N ARG A 315 -21.58 -5.36 -23.53
CA ARG A 315 -20.27 -5.37 -22.90
C ARG A 315 -20.25 -6.42 -21.79
N PRO A 316 -19.28 -7.32 -21.80
CA PRO A 316 -19.13 -8.30 -20.72
C PRO A 316 -18.77 -7.63 -19.40
N ILE A 317 -19.25 -8.19 -18.29
CA ILE A 317 -18.71 -7.97 -16.96
C ILE A 317 -17.46 -8.85 -16.84
N ARG A 318 -16.33 -8.24 -16.49
CA ARG A 318 -15.06 -8.94 -16.32
C ARG A 318 -14.51 -8.74 -14.93
N VAL A 319 -14.21 -9.84 -14.27
CA VAL A 319 -13.53 -9.85 -12.97
C VAL A 319 -12.10 -10.34 -13.17
N ALA A 320 -11.12 -9.47 -12.93
CA ALA A 320 -9.72 -9.82 -13.02
C ALA A 320 -9.29 -10.68 -11.83
N VAL A 321 -8.74 -11.85 -12.09
CA VAL A 321 -8.29 -12.81 -11.07
C VAL A 321 -6.81 -13.06 -11.25
N PRO A 322 -5.95 -12.63 -10.31
CA PRO A 322 -4.53 -12.96 -10.34
C PRO A 322 -4.31 -14.43 -9.95
N VAL A 323 -3.56 -15.15 -10.76
CA VAL A 323 -3.27 -16.58 -10.58
C VAL A 323 -1.79 -16.77 -10.24
N ASN A 324 -1.51 -17.37 -9.09
CA ASN A 324 -0.15 -17.78 -8.71
C ASN A 324 0.32 -18.92 -9.61
N LEU A 325 1.40 -18.68 -10.36
CA LEU A 325 1.93 -19.66 -11.31
C LEU A 325 2.82 -20.75 -10.68
N ARG A 326 3.28 -20.53 -9.44
CA ARG A 326 4.24 -21.46 -8.80
C ARG A 326 3.79 -22.90 -8.74
N PRO A 327 2.53 -23.24 -8.38
CA PRO A 327 2.07 -24.62 -8.35
C PRO A 327 2.08 -25.29 -9.74
N TYR A 328 1.83 -24.54 -10.80
CA TYR A 328 1.75 -25.07 -12.16
C TYR A 328 3.13 -25.34 -12.79
N PHE A 329 4.16 -24.59 -12.35
CA PHE A 329 5.50 -24.62 -12.93
C PHE A 329 6.57 -25.03 -11.92
N ASN A 330 6.19 -25.60 -10.79
CA ASN A 330 7.09 -26.06 -9.73
C ASN A 330 8.18 -25.03 -9.37
N SER A 331 7.77 -23.77 -9.19
CA SER A 331 8.65 -22.66 -8.85
C SER A 331 8.58 -22.33 -7.37
N ILE A 332 9.72 -21.93 -6.81
CA ILE A 332 9.86 -21.43 -5.45
C ILE A 332 10.39 -19.98 -5.42
N THR A 333 10.34 -19.29 -6.57
CA THR A 333 10.86 -17.92 -6.67
C THR A 333 10.16 -16.94 -5.73
N THR A 334 10.92 -15.98 -5.20
CA THR A 334 10.40 -14.83 -4.45
C THR A 334 10.16 -13.61 -5.33
N LYS A 335 10.56 -13.62 -6.61
CA LYS A 335 10.18 -12.59 -7.60
C LYS A 335 8.71 -12.72 -7.96
N ASN A 336 8.15 -11.74 -8.68
CA ASN A 336 6.80 -11.88 -9.23
C ASN A 336 6.72 -13.11 -10.13
N PHE A 337 5.73 -13.96 -9.88
CA PHE A 337 5.43 -15.09 -10.76
C PHE A 337 3.93 -15.40 -10.72
N PHE A 338 3.16 -14.52 -11.33
CA PHE A 338 1.72 -14.63 -11.46
C PHE A 338 1.27 -14.12 -12.85
N THR A 339 0.09 -14.49 -13.26
CA THR A 339 -0.61 -13.90 -14.40
C THR A 339 -2.02 -13.50 -13.99
N VAL A 340 -2.72 -12.74 -14.83
CA VAL A 340 -4.11 -12.35 -14.59
C VAL A 340 -4.97 -13.00 -15.66
N VAL A 341 -6.00 -13.72 -15.21
CA VAL A 341 -7.10 -14.20 -16.04
C VAL A 341 -8.34 -13.35 -15.80
N SER A 342 -9.29 -13.37 -16.69
CA SER A 342 -10.54 -12.61 -16.58
C SER A 342 -11.72 -13.56 -16.57
N ALA A 343 -12.38 -13.72 -15.42
CA ALA A 343 -13.71 -14.34 -15.40
C ALA A 343 -14.66 -13.43 -16.18
N GLU A 344 -15.29 -13.96 -17.21
CA GLU A 344 -16.13 -13.21 -18.13
C GLU A 344 -17.59 -13.67 -18.01
N PHE A 345 -18.50 -12.71 -17.91
CA PHE A 345 -19.95 -12.90 -17.94
C PHE A 345 -20.53 -11.91 -18.95
N GLU A 346 -21.12 -12.41 -20.02
CA GLU A 346 -21.84 -11.61 -21.03
C GLU A 346 -23.33 -11.60 -20.71
N PRO A 347 -23.91 -10.49 -20.21
CA PRO A 347 -25.32 -10.39 -19.88
C PRO A 347 -26.15 -10.09 -21.16
N VAL A 348 -26.38 -11.10 -21.98
CA VAL A 348 -27.07 -10.95 -23.28
C VAL A 348 -28.56 -11.32 -23.22
N GLU A 349 -28.99 -12.06 -22.19
CA GLU A 349 -30.37 -12.44 -21.99
C GLU A 349 -31.13 -11.47 -21.07
N ASP A 350 -32.43 -11.53 -21.06
CA ASP A 350 -33.30 -10.59 -20.33
C ASP A 350 -33.16 -10.69 -18.80
N SER A 351 -32.76 -11.85 -18.27
CA SER A 351 -32.49 -12.01 -16.84
C SER A 351 -31.55 -13.18 -16.56
N TYR A 352 -30.83 -13.07 -15.45
CA TYR A 352 -29.96 -14.13 -14.93
C TYR A 352 -30.13 -14.29 -13.44
N THR A 353 -30.20 -15.55 -13.00
CA THR A 353 -30.08 -15.94 -11.59
C THR A 353 -28.62 -15.94 -11.15
N PHE A 354 -28.39 -15.95 -9.84
CA PHE A 354 -27.03 -16.09 -9.30
C PHE A 354 -26.36 -17.40 -9.74
N GLU A 355 -27.11 -18.49 -9.76
CA GLU A 355 -26.64 -19.82 -10.14
C GLU A 355 -26.17 -19.87 -11.59
N GLU A 356 -26.86 -19.20 -12.51
CA GLU A 356 -26.45 -19.10 -13.92
C GLU A 356 -25.16 -18.30 -14.06
N VAL A 357 -25.05 -17.16 -13.36
CA VAL A 357 -23.80 -16.36 -13.37
C VAL A 357 -22.65 -17.13 -12.73
N LEU A 358 -22.90 -17.87 -11.64
CA LEU A 358 -21.92 -18.73 -11.01
C LEU A 358 -21.39 -19.79 -11.99
N LYS A 359 -22.29 -20.46 -12.71
CA LYS A 359 -21.91 -21.46 -13.71
C LYS A 359 -21.06 -20.84 -14.82
N ILE A 360 -21.51 -19.74 -15.43
CA ILE A 360 -20.82 -19.05 -16.53
C ILE A 360 -19.42 -18.59 -16.11
N THR A 361 -19.32 -17.93 -14.95
CA THR A 361 -18.01 -17.41 -14.48
C THR A 361 -17.06 -18.53 -14.07
N THR A 362 -17.55 -19.61 -13.50
CA THR A 362 -16.76 -20.80 -13.15
C THR A 362 -16.23 -21.49 -14.40
N GLU A 363 -17.06 -21.69 -15.42
CA GLU A 363 -16.66 -22.25 -16.70
C GLU A 363 -15.60 -21.37 -17.38
N SER A 364 -15.78 -20.05 -17.38
CA SER A 364 -14.82 -19.08 -17.90
C SER A 364 -13.46 -19.19 -17.20
N LEU A 365 -13.44 -19.35 -15.87
CA LEU A 365 -12.21 -19.55 -15.10
C LEU A 365 -11.53 -20.90 -15.43
N HIS A 366 -12.29 -22.00 -15.49
CA HIS A 366 -11.76 -23.34 -15.79
C HIS A 366 -11.10 -23.39 -17.18
N GLN A 367 -11.67 -22.70 -18.16
CA GLN A 367 -11.09 -22.60 -19.50
C GLN A 367 -9.75 -21.89 -19.51
N GLN A 368 -9.51 -20.95 -18.58
CA GLN A 368 -8.31 -20.13 -18.54
C GLN A 368 -7.27 -20.61 -17.52
N ILE A 369 -7.69 -21.23 -16.41
CA ILE A 369 -6.80 -21.69 -15.35
C ILE A 369 -6.37 -23.15 -15.59
N ASN A 370 -5.65 -23.36 -16.65
CA ASN A 370 -4.93 -24.60 -16.93
C ASN A 370 -3.49 -24.28 -17.32
N LYS A 371 -2.60 -25.27 -17.18
CA LYS A 371 -1.17 -25.07 -17.35
C LYS A 371 -0.80 -24.57 -18.74
N GLU A 372 -1.42 -25.12 -19.76
CA GLU A 372 -1.15 -24.82 -21.16
C GLU A 372 -1.51 -23.37 -21.49
N HIS A 373 -2.69 -22.93 -21.11
CA HIS A 373 -3.16 -21.57 -21.34
C HIS A 373 -2.37 -20.53 -20.52
N LEU A 374 -2.07 -20.84 -19.25
CA LEU A 374 -1.24 -19.98 -18.40
C LEU A 374 0.17 -19.81 -18.97
N GLU A 375 0.77 -20.90 -19.50
CA GLU A 375 2.07 -20.88 -20.17
C GLU A 375 2.03 -20.02 -21.45
N GLU A 376 0.98 -20.13 -22.24
CA GLU A 376 0.78 -19.31 -23.43
C GLU A 376 0.66 -17.82 -23.10
N LEU A 377 -0.15 -17.47 -22.07
CA LEU A 377 -0.35 -16.11 -21.62
C LEU A 377 0.95 -15.42 -21.22
N PHE A 378 1.72 -16.03 -20.31
CA PHE A 378 2.95 -15.38 -19.89
C PHE A 378 4.04 -15.43 -20.95
N SER A 379 4.10 -16.49 -21.76
CA SER A 379 5.06 -16.58 -22.86
C SER A 379 4.82 -15.52 -23.93
N TYR A 380 3.57 -15.19 -24.23
CA TYR A 380 3.22 -14.06 -25.07
C TYR A 380 3.75 -12.72 -24.51
N ASN A 381 3.57 -12.47 -23.19
CA ASN A 381 4.07 -11.27 -22.54
C ASN A 381 5.61 -11.19 -22.56
N VAL A 382 6.30 -12.30 -22.28
CA VAL A 382 7.77 -12.39 -22.36
C VAL A 382 8.27 -12.19 -23.80
N SER A 383 7.55 -12.72 -24.80
CA SER A 383 7.88 -12.51 -26.21
C SER A 383 7.82 -11.04 -26.60
N ASN A 384 6.78 -10.32 -26.16
CA ASN A 384 6.63 -8.89 -26.39
C ASN A 384 7.76 -8.08 -25.74
N GLU A 385 8.14 -8.42 -24.51
CA GLU A 385 9.28 -7.79 -23.83
C GLU A 385 10.60 -8.00 -24.59
N LYS A 386 10.79 -9.18 -25.20
CA LYS A 386 12.00 -9.49 -25.95
C LYS A 386 12.11 -8.80 -27.31
N LEU A 387 11.05 -8.16 -27.80
CA LEU A 387 11.10 -7.42 -29.07
C LEU A 387 12.17 -6.31 -29.00
N LEU A 388 13.09 -6.34 -29.95
CA LEU A 388 14.18 -5.35 -30.03
C LEU A 388 13.68 -3.90 -30.08
N VAL A 389 12.57 -3.66 -30.79
CA VAL A 389 11.96 -2.34 -30.90
C VAL A 389 11.48 -1.85 -29.52
N ALA A 390 10.82 -2.72 -28.74
CA ALA A 390 10.36 -2.36 -27.40
C ALA A 390 11.52 -2.06 -26.45
N ARG A 391 12.65 -2.76 -26.62
CA ARG A 391 13.88 -2.56 -25.84
C ARG A 391 14.65 -1.29 -26.23
N ALA A 392 14.60 -0.90 -27.49
CA ALA A 392 15.32 0.27 -28.01
C ALA A 392 14.64 1.61 -27.71
N VAL A 393 13.38 1.60 -27.23
CA VAL A 393 12.67 2.83 -26.84
C VAL A 393 13.19 3.30 -25.47
N PRO A 394 13.71 4.54 -25.34
CA PRO A 394 14.10 5.10 -24.04
C PRO A 394 12.90 5.21 -23.09
N LEU A 395 13.17 5.08 -21.78
CA LEU A 395 12.11 5.09 -20.75
C LEU A 395 11.27 6.38 -20.74
N PHE A 396 11.84 7.51 -21.09
CA PHE A 396 11.10 8.78 -21.16
C PHE A 396 10.11 8.89 -22.34
N LEU A 397 10.15 7.90 -23.26
CA LEU A 397 9.20 7.77 -24.39
C LEU A 397 8.21 6.60 -24.20
N LYS A 398 8.36 5.81 -23.15
CA LYS A 398 7.48 4.70 -22.79
C LYS A 398 6.35 5.16 -21.87
#